data_f6aba176615b5b6617bc5ef30e58890e
#
_entry.id   f6aba176615b5b6617bc5ef30e58890e
#
_cell.length_a   1.000
_cell.length_b   1.000
_cell.length_c   1.000
_cell.angle_alpha   90.00
_cell.angle_beta   90.00
_cell.angle_gamma   90.00
#
_symmetry.space_group_name_H-M   'P 1'
#
loop_
_entity.id
_entity.type
_entity.pdbx_description
1 polymer ?
#
loop_
_entity_poly.entity_id
_entity_poly.type
_entity_poly.pdbx_seq_one_letter_code
_entity_poly.pdbx_strand_id
1 'polypeptide(L)'
;MENKVKFRDLLSEGQIFAPCVYDCLSARAADLCGYKALMLSGGAVSYSMDGLPDMGFSTIDEVVWITERITNVNPWPLIVDADDGFGESPVVVYRNMHRLVKAGAMGITIDDSTGIRGAERFFYALAKGEKITISEAMKVVPRDLWLTKVKATLAACEGTDCVTIARVGVPLNNQESFIEAMERAVRAKELGAEMIMLNVHNLEDARRVAKYVKGWKMWPDVTSKDGVPDVNLDDVYELGFNFVTMHIFEKAAMYGMMKYGLENFKNQNAVYSEMHDMGGYATFKQQMMTLVDHEKWIDLEADFKNL
;
A
#
# COMPACT_ATOMS: atom_id res chain seq x y z
N MET A 1 5.72 3.94 -25.46
CA MET A 1 5.63 3.68 -24.00
C MET A 1 6.78 2.76 -23.68
N GLU A 2 7.74 3.20 -22.86
CA GLU A 2 8.79 2.31 -22.36
C GLU A 2 8.16 1.08 -21.69
N ASN A 3 8.75 -0.10 -21.88
CA ASN A 3 8.29 -1.32 -21.22
C ASN A 3 8.37 -1.10 -19.69
N LYS A 4 7.23 -0.93 -19.06
CA LYS A 4 7.16 -0.84 -17.59
C LYS A 4 7.64 -2.16 -16.99
N VAL A 5 8.39 -2.07 -15.90
CA VAL A 5 8.83 -3.23 -15.12
C VAL A 5 7.60 -3.97 -14.58
N LYS A 6 7.56 -5.27 -14.75
CA LYS A 6 6.43 -6.09 -14.29
C LYS A 6 6.61 -6.52 -12.84
N PHE A 7 5.55 -6.43 -12.07
CA PHE A 7 5.59 -6.84 -10.66
C PHE A 7 5.92 -8.34 -10.50
N ARG A 8 5.40 -9.20 -11.39
CA ARG A 8 5.72 -10.64 -11.38
C ARG A 8 7.20 -10.94 -11.60
N ASP A 9 7.87 -10.17 -12.45
CA ASP A 9 9.29 -10.38 -12.72
C ASP A 9 10.10 -10.05 -11.46
N LEU A 10 9.82 -8.92 -10.82
CA LEU A 10 10.47 -8.56 -9.56
C LEU A 10 10.22 -9.58 -8.44
N LEU A 11 9.00 -10.09 -8.31
CA LEU A 11 8.66 -11.14 -7.33
C LEU A 11 9.42 -12.44 -7.58
N SER A 12 9.75 -12.74 -8.83
CA SER A 12 10.51 -13.92 -9.23
C SER A 12 12.02 -13.75 -9.01
N GLU A 13 12.51 -12.51 -9.02
CA GLU A 13 13.91 -12.17 -8.76
C GLU A 13 14.27 -12.19 -7.27
N GLY A 14 13.30 -11.91 -6.38
CA GLY A 14 13.56 -11.87 -4.94
C GLY A 14 12.48 -11.22 -4.11
N GLN A 15 12.85 -10.84 -2.89
CA GLN A 15 11.98 -10.07 -2.01
C GLN A 15 11.96 -8.60 -2.43
N ILE A 16 10.77 -8.05 -2.45
CA ILE A 16 10.53 -6.64 -2.73
C ILE A 16 10.16 -5.92 -1.43
N PHE A 17 10.91 -4.88 -1.09
CA PHE A 17 10.59 -3.96 -0.01
C PHE A 17 10.07 -2.65 -0.60
N ALA A 18 8.81 -2.31 -0.32
CA ALA A 18 8.10 -1.21 -0.95
C ALA A 18 7.49 -0.24 0.08
N PRO A 19 7.63 1.08 -0.14
CA PRO A 19 6.93 2.06 0.69
C PRO A 19 5.47 2.18 0.29
N CYS A 20 4.63 2.52 1.25
CA CYS A 20 3.29 3.01 1.00
C CYS A 20 3.36 4.46 0.52
N VAL A 21 2.74 4.72 -0.63
CA VAL A 21 2.64 6.03 -1.28
C VAL A 21 1.18 6.46 -1.38
N TYR A 22 0.93 7.74 -1.59
CA TYR A 22 -0.43 8.29 -1.61
C TYR A 22 -0.61 9.40 -2.64
N ASP A 23 0.48 9.89 -3.25
CA ASP A 23 0.46 10.92 -4.27
C ASP A 23 1.70 10.82 -5.20
N CYS A 24 1.76 11.71 -6.19
CA CYS A 24 2.89 11.76 -7.11
C CYS A 24 4.20 12.16 -6.43
N LEU A 25 4.15 12.99 -5.38
CA LEU A 25 5.34 13.44 -4.68
C LEU A 25 5.98 12.29 -3.90
N SER A 26 5.19 11.54 -3.13
CA SER A 26 5.65 10.36 -2.41
C SER A 26 6.15 9.26 -3.35
N ALA A 27 5.50 9.07 -4.51
CA ALA A 27 5.92 8.10 -5.53
C ALA A 27 7.27 8.49 -6.17
N ARG A 28 7.47 9.77 -6.47
CA ARG A 28 8.76 10.29 -6.98
C ARG A 28 9.86 10.20 -5.93
N ALA A 29 9.56 10.51 -4.68
CA ALA A 29 10.51 10.37 -3.58
C ALA A 29 10.94 8.91 -3.41
N ALA A 30 10.02 7.96 -3.56
CA ALA A 30 10.32 6.54 -3.51
C ALA A 30 11.30 6.11 -4.62
N ASP A 31 11.10 6.58 -5.84
CA ASP A 31 12.01 6.32 -6.96
C ASP A 31 13.42 6.85 -6.68
N LEU A 32 13.52 8.10 -6.24
CA LEU A 32 14.82 8.70 -5.86
C LEU A 32 15.51 7.98 -4.69
N CYS A 33 14.74 7.38 -3.79
CA CYS A 33 15.28 6.53 -2.71
C CYS A 33 15.71 5.14 -3.19
N GLY A 34 15.42 4.78 -4.46
CA GLY A 34 15.82 3.50 -5.05
C GLY A 34 14.83 2.35 -4.87
N TYR A 35 13.60 2.65 -4.44
CA TYR A 35 12.55 1.62 -4.36
C TYR A 35 12.06 1.22 -5.75
N LYS A 36 11.91 -0.10 -5.96
CA LYS A 36 11.55 -0.69 -7.25
C LYS A 36 10.10 -1.18 -7.34
N ALA A 37 9.31 -0.92 -6.34
CA ALA A 37 7.86 -1.12 -6.33
C ALA A 37 7.22 -0.20 -5.30
N LEU A 38 5.94 0.09 -5.46
CA LEU A 38 5.17 1.02 -4.64
C LEU A 38 3.85 0.37 -4.22
N MET A 39 3.38 0.68 -3.02
CA MET A 39 2.03 0.34 -2.56
C MET A 39 1.19 1.61 -2.42
N LEU A 40 0.10 1.74 -3.17
CA LEU A 40 -0.88 2.79 -2.92
C LEU A 40 -1.69 2.41 -1.68
N SER A 41 -1.52 3.16 -0.60
CA SER A 41 -2.23 2.92 0.66
C SER A 41 -3.59 3.63 0.66
N GLY A 42 -4.68 2.88 0.83
CA GLY A 42 -6.04 3.44 0.95
C GLY A 42 -6.14 4.44 2.11
N GLY A 43 -5.59 4.08 3.28
CA GLY A 43 -5.58 4.96 4.45
C GLY A 43 -4.79 6.25 4.22
N ALA A 44 -3.60 6.17 3.61
CA ALA A 44 -2.79 7.36 3.33
C ALA A 44 -3.44 8.26 2.27
N VAL A 45 -4.16 7.70 1.30
CA VAL A 45 -5.00 8.46 0.34
C VAL A 45 -6.11 9.19 1.08
N SER A 46 -6.85 8.51 1.97
CA SER A 46 -7.91 9.14 2.77
C SER A 46 -7.38 10.30 3.61
N TYR A 47 -6.22 10.13 4.29
CA TYR A 47 -5.58 11.22 5.05
C TYR A 47 -5.17 12.40 4.16
N SER A 48 -4.60 12.14 2.98
CA SER A 48 -4.00 13.19 2.15
C SER A 48 -4.99 13.90 1.24
N MET A 49 -5.97 13.20 0.68
CA MET A 49 -6.95 13.75 -0.25
C MET A 49 -8.21 14.25 0.44
N ASP A 50 -8.70 13.47 1.40
CA ASP A 50 -10.01 13.74 2.04
C ASP A 50 -9.85 14.41 3.39
N GLY A 51 -8.68 14.33 4.04
CA GLY A 51 -8.46 14.77 5.42
C GLY A 51 -9.27 13.93 6.42
N LEU A 52 -9.58 12.69 6.08
CA LEU A 52 -10.44 11.79 6.84
C LEU A 52 -9.65 10.55 7.30
N PRO A 53 -10.11 9.85 8.36
CA PRO A 53 -9.49 8.62 8.81
C PRO A 53 -9.70 7.46 7.83
N ASP A 54 -8.93 6.38 7.98
CA ASP A 54 -9.03 5.16 7.16
C ASP A 54 -10.30 4.35 7.50
N MET A 55 -11.42 4.81 7.01
CA MET A 55 -12.74 4.23 7.29
C MET A 55 -13.55 3.92 6.03
N GLY A 56 -12.88 3.79 4.87
CA GLY A 56 -13.52 3.52 3.60
C GLY A 56 -14.27 4.72 3.02
N PHE A 57 -13.81 5.94 3.28
CA PHE A 57 -14.40 7.14 2.72
C PHE A 57 -14.01 7.37 1.26
N SER A 58 -12.79 7.02 0.89
CA SER A 58 -12.32 7.20 -0.48
C SER A 58 -13.13 6.34 -1.46
N THR A 59 -13.52 6.95 -2.56
CA THR A 59 -14.29 6.30 -3.61
C THR A 59 -13.39 5.64 -4.63
N ILE A 60 -13.95 4.70 -5.41
CA ILE A 60 -13.22 4.10 -6.54
C ILE A 60 -12.73 5.15 -7.56
N ASP A 61 -13.46 6.26 -7.73
CA ASP A 61 -13.09 7.31 -8.68
C ASP A 61 -11.82 8.03 -8.23
N GLU A 62 -11.69 8.31 -6.95
CA GLU A 62 -10.50 8.91 -6.34
C GLU A 62 -9.30 7.97 -6.42
N VAL A 63 -9.48 6.69 -6.10
CA VAL A 63 -8.40 5.69 -6.15
C VAL A 63 -7.95 5.45 -7.60
N VAL A 64 -8.85 5.40 -8.58
CA VAL A 64 -8.51 5.32 -10.00
C VAL A 64 -7.74 6.57 -10.44
N TRP A 65 -8.21 7.76 -10.06
CA TRP A 65 -7.59 9.02 -10.41
C TRP A 65 -6.14 9.12 -9.91
N ILE A 66 -5.89 8.78 -8.65
CA ILE A 66 -4.53 8.84 -8.10
C ILE A 66 -3.63 7.73 -8.64
N THR A 67 -4.18 6.53 -8.88
CA THR A 67 -3.46 5.42 -9.52
C THR A 67 -2.93 5.85 -10.89
N GLU A 68 -3.78 6.43 -11.75
CA GLU A 68 -3.39 6.90 -13.07
C GLU A 68 -2.29 7.97 -13.01
N ARG A 69 -2.38 8.91 -12.09
CA ARG A 69 -1.37 9.96 -11.93
C ARG A 69 -0.02 9.41 -11.50
N ILE A 70 0.01 8.52 -10.50
CA ILE A 70 1.25 7.91 -10.03
C ILE A 70 1.88 7.07 -11.14
N THR A 71 1.09 6.24 -11.82
CA THR A 71 1.61 5.35 -12.88
C THR A 71 2.12 6.10 -14.12
N ASN A 72 1.71 7.35 -14.30
CA ASN A 72 2.22 8.21 -15.37
C ASN A 72 3.56 8.88 -15.03
N VAL A 73 3.91 9.02 -13.76
CA VAL A 73 5.12 9.72 -13.32
C VAL A 73 6.18 8.83 -12.69
N ASN A 74 5.86 7.55 -12.49
CA ASN A 74 6.76 6.58 -11.86
C ASN A 74 6.87 5.32 -12.72
N PRO A 75 8.09 4.81 -13.01
CA PRO A 75 8.30 3.65 -13.88
C PRO A 75 8.03 2.31 -13.18
N TRP A 76 8.04 2.29 -11.85
CA TRP A 76 7.95 1.07 -11.05
C TRP A 76 6.50 0.57 -10.90
N PRO A 77 6.30 -0.73 -10.70
CA PRO A 77 4.97 -1.28 -10.50
C PRO A 77 4.28 -0.68 -9.27
N LEU A 78 3.05 -0.22 -9.45
CA LEU A 78 2.18 0.24 -8.39
C LEU A 78 1.19 -0.87 -8.02
N ILE A 79 1.23 -1.26 -6.76
CA ILE A 79 0.26 -2.17 -6.16
C ILE A 79 -0.79 -1.30 -5.46
N VAL A 80 -2.07 -1.57 -5.69
CA VAL A 80 -3.17 -0.73 -5.21
C VAL A 80 -3.96 -1.45 -4.12
N ASP A 81 -4.14 -0.78 -3.00
CA ASP A 81 -5.12 -1.20 -1.99
C ASP A 81 -6.52 -0.87 -2.51
N ALA A 82 -7.28 -1.90 -2.85
CA ALA A 82 -8.64 -1.76 -3.38
C ALA A 82 -9.70 -2.08 -2.33
N ASP A 83 -9.34 -2.05 -1.06
CA ASP A 83 -10.25 -2.27 0.03
C ASP A 83 -11.10 -3.55 -0.18
N ASP A 84 -12.42 -3.44 0.04
CA ASP A 84 -13.39 -4.51 -0.20
C ASP A 84 -13.90 -4.59 -1.66
N GLY A 85 -13.28 -3.84 -2.58
CA GLY A 85 -13.66 -3.73 -4.00
C GLY A 85 -14.65 -2.62 -4.32
N PHE A 86 -14.91 -1.71 -3.38
CA PHE A 86 -15.81 -0.55 -3.53
C PHE A 86 -17.23 -0.94 -3.97
N GLY A 87 -17.74 -2.06 -3.45
CA GLY A 87 -19.09 -2.51 -3.73
C GLY A 87 -19.40 -3.92 -3.24
N GLU A 88 -20.68 -4.20 -3.04
CA GLU A 88 -21.14 -5.51 -2.53
C GLU A 88 -21.24 -6.56 -3.66
N SER A 89 -21.71 -6.14 -4.84
CA SER A 89 -21.94 -7.04 -5.97
C SER A 89 -20.64 -7.39 -6.70
N PRO A 90 -20.36 -8.68 -6.98
CA PRO A 90 -19.16 -9.10 -7.71
C PRO A 90 -19.00 -8.43 -9.09
N VAL A 91 -20.07 -8.11 -9.79
CA VAL A 91 -19.97 -7.41 -11.10
C VAL A 91 -19.56 -5.95 -10.93
N VAL A 92 -19.91 -5.31 -9.82
CA VAL A 92 -19.43 -3.97 -9.47
C VAL A 92 -17.96 -4.02 -9.13
N VAL A 93 -17.53 -5.01 -8.32
CA VAL A 93 -16.11 -5.26 -8.01
C VAL A 93 -15.32 -5.50 -9.30
N TYR A 94 -15.79 -6.38 -10.20
CA TYR A 94 -15.16 -6.61 -11.50
C TYR A 94 -14.93 -5.31 -12.26
N ARG A 95 -15.98 -4.49 -12.42
CA ARG A 95 -15.90 -3.20 -13.10
C ARG A 95 -14.86 -2.28 -12.45
N ASN A 96 -14.86 -2.20 -11.15
CA ASN A 96 -13.97 -1.32 -10.39
C ASN A 96 -12.51 -1.77 -10.50
N MET A 97 -12.22 -3.07 -10.33
CA MET A 97 -10.87 -3.63 -10.49
C MET A 97 -10.36 -3.47 -11.92
N HIS A 98 -11.22 -3.67 -12.92
CA HIS A 98 -10.86 -3.44 -14.33
C HIS A 98 -10.48 -1.96 -14.60
N ARG A 99 -11.10 -1.00 -13.91
CA ARG A 99 -10.72 0.42 -13.98
C ARG A 99 -9.33 0.66 -13.39
N LEU A 100 -8.99 0.03 -12.25
CA LEU A 100 -7.66 0.11 -11.65
C LEU A 100 -6.59 -0.50 -12.56
N VAL A 101 -6.86 -1.64 -13.16
CA VAL A 101 -5.97 -2.25 -14.17
C VAL A 101 -5.72 -1.29 -15.33
N LYS A 102 -6.78 -0.65 -15.87
CA LYS A 102 -6.65 0.37 -16.94
C LYS A 102 -5.88 1.61 -16.50
N ALA A 103 -5.97 2.00 -15.24
CA ALA A 103 -5.19 3.09 -14.66
C ALA A 103 -3.71 2.73 -14.45
N GLY A 104 -3.32 1.48 -14.71
CA GLY A 104 -1.94 1.00 -14.68
C GLY A 104 -1.54 0.28 -13.40
N ALA A 105 -2.48 -0.15 -12.57
CA ALA A 105 -2.18 -1.00 -11.42
C ALA A 105 -1.52 -2.32 -11.87
N MET A 106 -0.41 -2.70 -11.23
CA MET A 106 0.33 -3.95 -11.47
C MET A 106 0.11 -4.99 -10.38
N GLY A 107 -0.61 -4.63 -9.33
CA GLY A 107 -1.14 -5.52 -8.30
C GLY A 107 -2.36 -4.88 -7.66
N ILE A 108 -3.30 -5.69 -7.22
CA ILE A 108 -4.52 -5.23 -6.56
C ILE A 108 -4.78 -6.11 -5.34
N THR A 109 -4.92 -5.51 -4.14
CA THR A 109 -5.43 -6.23 -2.97
C THR A 109 -6.95 -6.24 -2.97
N ILE A 110 -7.54 -7.33 -2.52
CA ILE A 110 -8.99 -7.44 -2.28
C ILE A 110 -9.24 -7.99 -0.88
N ASP A 111 -9.81 -7.15 -0.02
CA ASP A 111 -9.96 -7.36 1.41
C ASP A 111 -11.30 -8.05 1.74
N ASP A 112 -11.31 -8.83 2.81
CA ASP A 112 -12.51 -9.46 3.38
C ASP A 112 -13.14 -8.65 4.53
N SER A 113 -12.61 -7.47 4.85
CA SER A 113 -13.15 -6.62 5.93
C SER A 113 -14.51 -6.02 5.59
N THR A 114 -15.24 -5.59 6.60
CA THR A 114 -16.53 -4.91 6.46
C THR A 114 -16.61 -3.67 7.35
N GLY A 115 -17.19 -2.60 6.82
CA GLY A 115 -17.43 -1.35 7.53
C GLY A 115 -16.15 -0.67 8.00
N ILE A 116 -16.19 -0.06 9.20
CA ILE A 116 -15.03 0.62 9.79
C ILE A 116 -13.87 -0.36 9.97
N ARG A 117 -12.68 0.01 9.57
CA ARG A 117 -11.45 -0.77 9.67
C ARG A 117 -11.18 -1.23 11.11
N GLY A 118 -10.62 -2.42 11.26
CA GLY A 118 -10.31 -2.97 12.58
C GLY A 118 -9.34 -2.10 13.37
N ALA A 119 -8.32 -1.53 12.72
CA ALA A 119 -7.39 -0.60 13.35
C ALA A 119 -8.09 0.65 13.89
N GLU A 120 -8.96 1.28 13.11
CA GLU A 120 -9.71 2.48 13.50
C GLU A 120 -10.67 2.19 14.68
N ARG A 121 -11.36 1.05 14.65
CA ARG A 121 -12.19 0.59 15.79
C ARG A 121 -11.37 0.39 17.05
N PHE A 122 -10.20 -0.22 16.94
CA PHE A 122 -9.29 -0.46 18.04
C PHE A 122 -8.80 0.86 18.65
N PHE A 123 -8.30 1.78 17.85
CA PHE A 123 -7.83 3.08 18.35
C PHE A 123 -8.96 3.92 18.93
N TYR A 124 -10.15 3.88 18.34
CA TYR A 124 -11.33 4.56 18.90
C TYR A 124 -11.68 3.99 20.28
N ALA A 125 -11.73 2.68 20.44
CA ALA A 125 -12.03 2.04 21.71
C ALA A 125 -10.97 2.37 22.77
N LEU A 126 -9.68 2.34 22.41
CA LEU A 126 -8.59 2.77 23.29
C LEU A 126 -8.76 4.23 23.76
N ALA A 127 -9.10 5.13 22.84
CA ALA A 127 -9.33 6.55 23.16
C ALA A 127 -10.52 6.74 24.13
N LYS A 128 -11.47 5.81 24.16
CA LYS A 128 -12.61 5.77 25.10
C LYS A 128 -12.28 5.03 26.40
N GLY A 129 -11.08 4.51 26.55
CA GLY A 129 -10.67 3.73 27.74
C GLY A 129 -11.24 2.31 27.76
N GLU A 130 -11.71 1.83 26.62
CA GLU A 130 -12.18 0.46 26.48
C GLU A 130 -11.02 -0.51 26.35
N LYS A 131 -11.16 -1.71 26.91
CA LYS A 131 -10.17 -2.79 26.80
C LYS A 131 -10.63 -3.77 25.74
N ILE A 132 -10.31 -3.51 24.49
CA ILE A 132 -10.50 -4.45 23.39
C ILE A 132 -9.16 -4.81 22.76
N THR A 133 -9.09 -5.95 22.12
CA THR A 133 -7.95 -6.34 21.29
C THR A 133 -8.21 -5.93 19.84
N ILE A 134 -7.15 -5.82 19.05
CA ILE A 134 -7.29 -5.56 17.61
C ILE A 134 -8.13 -6.67 16.95
N SER A 135 -7.99 -7.90 17.41
CA SER A 135 -8.78 -9.05 16.93
C SER A 135 -10.29 -8.90 17.13
N GLU A 136 -10.71 -8.36 18.28
CA GLU A 136 -12.12 -8.09 18.57
C GLU A 136 -12.66 -6.91 17.75
N ALA A 137 -11.78 -6.00 17.36
CA ALA A 137 -12.11 -4.89 16.49
C ALA A 137 -12.28 -5.30 15.02
N MET A 138 -11.59 -6.34 14.56
CA MET A 138 -11.67 -6.85 13.19
C MET A 138 -13.05 -7.45 12.90
N LYS A 139 -13.65 -7.07 11.78
CA LYS A 139 -14.89 -7.66 11.26
C LYS A 139 -14.71 -8.00 9.79
N VAL A 140 -15.12 -9.19 9.42
CA VAL A 140 -14.99 -9.71 8.06
C VAL A 140 -16.36 -10.15 7.53
N VAL A 141 -16.51 -10.08 6.20
CA VAL A 141 -17.71 -10.60 5.52
C VAL A 141 -17.68 -12.14 5.51
N PRO A 142 -18.84 -12.82 5.27
CA PRO A 142 -18.86 -14.26 5.04
C PRO A 142 -17.84 -14.67 3.97
N ARG A 143 -17.15 -15.81 4.20
CA ARG A 143 -16.08 -16.31 3.31
C ARG A 143 -16.53 -16.41 1.86
N ASP A 144 -17.69 -17.00 1.62
CA ASP A 144 -18.19 -17.23 0.25
C ASP A 144 -18.45 -15.90 -0.48
N LEU A 145 -18.95 -14.89 0.22
CA LEU A 145 -19.14 -13.56 -0.35
C LEU A 145 -17.78 -12.95 -0.76
N TRP A 146 -16.77 -12.99 0.12
CA TRP A 146 -15.45 -12.50 -0.22
C TRP A 146 -14.81 -13.27 -1.38
N LEU A 147 -14.93 -14.60 -1.41
CA LEU A 147 -14.40 -15.41 -2.53
C LEU A 147 -15.05 -15.05 -3.87
N THR A 148 -16.32 -14.61 -3.90
CA THR A 148 -16.90 -14.06 -5.14
C THR A 148 -16.25 -12.76 -5.58
N LYS A 149 -15.84 -11.89 -4.65
CA LYS A 149 -15.09 -10.67 -4.94
C LYS A 149 -13.66 -10.98 -5.42
N VAL A 150 -12.98 -11.96 -4.81
CA VAL A 150 -11.68 -12.48 -5.29
C VAL A 150 -11.79 -12.96 -6.72
N LYS A 151 -12.82 -13.77 -7.02
CA LYS A 151 -13.06 -14.26 -8.39
C LYS A 151 -13.33 -13.13 -9.38
N ALA A 152 -14.07 -12.11 -8.99
CA ALA A 152 -14.32 -10.93 -9.80
C ALA A 152 -13.03 -10.14 -10.09
N THR A 153 -12.14 -10.01 -9.08
CA THR A 153 -10.82 -9.36 -9.22
C THR A 153 -9.93 -10.16 -10.17
N LEU A 154 -9.86 -11.48 -10.02
CA LEU A 154 -9.13 -12.36 -10.93
C LEU A 154 -9.58 -12.19 -12.38
N ALA A 155 -10.89 -12.17 -12.62
CA ALA A 155 -11.44 -11.96 -13.95
C ALA A 155 -11.11 -10.57 -14.53
N ALA A 156 -11.01 -9.54 -13.67
CA ALA A 156 -10.61 -8.19 -14.09
C ALA A 156 -9.11 -8.09 -14.42
N CYS A 157 -8.27 -8.94 -13.83
CA CYS A 157 -6.84 -9.01 -14.08
C CYS A 157 -6.46 -10.00 -15.20
N GLU A 158 -7.40 -10.80 -15.69
CA GLU A 158 -7.15 -11.83 -16.70
C GLU A 158 -6.54 -11.24 -17.98
N GLY A 159 -5.49 -11.87 -18.49
CA GLY A 159 -4.79 -11.42 -19.69
C GLY A 159 -3.91 -10.17 -19.49
N THR A 160 -3.70 -9.73 -18.27
CA THR A 160 -2.87 -8.58 -17.91
C THR A 160 -1.65 -8.97 -17.04
N ASP A 161 -0.77 -8.00 -16.80
CA ASP A 161 0.36 -8.17 -15.86
C ASP A 161 0.00 -7.89 -14.38
N CYS A 162 -1.26 -7.59 -14.08
CA CYS A 162 -1.71 -7.26 -12.74
C CYS A 162 -1.84 -8.52 -11.87
N VAL A 163 -1.19 -8.50 -10.70
CA VAL A 163 -1.20 -9.58 -9.70
C VAL A 163 -2.40 -9.42 -8.78
N THR A 164 -3.23 -10.46 -8.64
CA THR A 164 -4.31 -10.48 -7.65
C THR A 164 -3.78 -10.91 -6.28
N ILE A 165 -3.94 -10.04 -5.29
CA ILE A 165 -3.53 -10.25 -3.90
C ILE A 165 -4.77 -10.40 -3.04
N ALA A 166 -5.07 -11.61 -2.60
CA ALA A 166 -6.20 -11.85 -1.70
C ALA A 166 -5.80 -11.52 -0.25
N ARG A 167 -6.46 -10.52 0.33
CA ARG A 167 -6.20 -10.03 1.68
C ARG A 167 -7.20 -10.61 2.66
N VAL A 168 -6.69 -11.32 3.68
CA VAL A 168 -7.46 -11.98 4.73
C VAL A 168 -7.30 -11.20 6.04
N GLY A 169 -8.37 -10.54 6.45
CA GLY A 169 -8.44 -9.74 7.68
C GLY A 169 -8.74 -10.55 8.94
N VAL A 170 -9.07 -11.85 8.80
CA VAL A 170 -9.34 -12.71 9.96
C VAL A 170 -8.11 -12.79 10.87
N PRO A 171 -8.27 -12.55 12.20
CA PRO A 171 -7.17 -12.60 13.15
C PRO A 171 -6.55 -13.99 13.29
N LEU A 172 -5.26 -14.07 13.68
CA LEU A 172 -4.53 -15.32 13.88
C LEU A 172 -4.37 -15.71 15.37
N ASN A 173 -5.08 -15.05 16.26
CA ASN A 173 -4.86 -15.05 17.72
C ASN A 173 -5.40 -16.28 18.47
N ASN A 174 -6.29 -17.06 17.87
CA ASN A 174 -6.81 -18.30 18.43
C ASN A 174 -6.94 -19.38 17.35
N GLN A 175 -7.20 -20.62 17.76
CA GLN A 175 -7.21 -21.76 16.85
C GLN A 175 -8.36 -21.69 15.83
N GLU A 176 -9.54 -21.25 16.24
CA GLU A 176 -10.72 -21.17 15.37
C GLU A 176 -10.52 -20.11 14.27
N SER A 177 -10.15 -18.90 14.67
CA SER A 177 -9.86 -17.82 13.71
C SER A 177 -8.67 -18.14 12.83
N PHE A 178 -7.64 -18.82 13.36
CA PHE A 178 -6.53 -19.28 12.54
C PHE A 178 -6.97 -20.27 11.45
N ILE A 179 -7.82 -21.24 11.79
CA ILE A 179 -8.35 -22.19 10.79
C ILE A 179 -9.16 -21.45 9.74
N GLU A 180 -10.05 -20.54 10.13
CA GLU A 180 -10.85 -19.73 9.19
C GLU A 180 -9.95 -18.89 8.28
N ALA A 181 -8.90 -18.26 8.81
CA ALA A 181 -7.94 -17.50 7.99
C ALA A 181 -7.23 -18.40 6.97
N MET A 182 -6.80 -19.59 7.39
CA MET A 182 -6.14 -20.55 6.48
C MET A 182 -7.09 -21.09 5.41
N GLU A 183 -8.33 -21.39 5.77
CA GLU A 183 -9.35 -21.81 4.80
C GLU A 183 -9.60 -20.73 3.75
N ARG A 184 -9.75 -19.45 4.16
CA ARG A 184 -9.88 -18.33 3.22
C ARG A 184 -8.67 -18.24 2.29
N ALA A 185 -7.47 -18.24 2.85
CA ALA A 185 -6.25 -18.12 2.07
C ALA A 185 -6.06 -19.27 1.06
N VAL A 186 -6.29 -20.50 1.48
CA VAL A 186 -6.18 -21.69 0.62
C VAL A 186 -7.24 -21.63 -0.50
N ARG A 187 -8.50 -21.32 -0.17
CA ARG A 187 -9.55 -21.21 -1.18
C ARG A 187 -9.30 -20.09 -2.17
N ALA A 188 -8.75 -18.93 -1.74
CA ALA A 188 -8.36 -17.88 -2.66
C ALA A 188 -7.23 -18.33 -3.60
N LYS A 189 -6.25 -19.09 -3.09
CA LYS A 189 -5.20 -19.71 -3.93
C LYS A 189 -5.78 -20.71 -4.93
N GLU A 190 -6.71 -21.55 -4.53
CA GLU A 190 -7.39 -22.50 -5.41
C GLU A 190 -8.18 -21.82 -6.52
N LEU A 191 -8.72 -20.63 -6.28
CA LEU A 191 -9.37 -19.78 -7.28
C LEU A 191 -8.36 -19.14 -8.25
N GLY A 192 -7.08 -19.06 -7.91
CA GLY A 192 -6.03 -18.49 -8.73
C GLY A 192 -5.37 -17.22 -8.19
N ALA A 193 -5.68 -16.78 -6.96
CA ALA A 193 -4.99 -15.64 -6.35
C ALA A 193 -3.48 -15.92 -6.29
N GLU A 194 -2.68 -15.02 -6.87
CA GLU A 194 -1.24 -15.25 -7.01
C GLU A 194 -0.50 -14.97 -5.70
N MET A 195 -0.99 -14.04 -4.91
CA MET A 195 -0.41 -13.66 -3.62
C MET A 195 -1.49 -13.65 -2.53
N ILE A 196 -1.08 -13.97 -1.32
CA ILE A 196 -1.94 -13.86 -0.13
C ILE A 196 -1.32 -12.87 0.85
N MET A 197 -2.16 -11.99 1.36
CA MET A 197 -1.84 -11.13 2.49
C MET A 197 -2.67 -11.57 3.71
N LEU A 198 -2.02 -11.73 4.85
CA LEU A 198 -2.66 -12.06 6.13
C LEU A 198 -2.18 -11.08 7.21
N ASN A 199 -2.92 -10.95 8.28
CA ASN A 199 -2.55 -10.13 9.44
C ASN A 199 -1.45 -10.81 10.27
N VAL A 200 -0.26 -10.93 9.69
CA VAL A 200 0.92 -11.48 10.34
C VAL A 200 1.75 -10.33 10.91
N HIS A 201 2.11 -10.42 12.19
CA HIS A 201 2.86 -9.37 12.89
C HIS A 201 4.10 -9.90 13.63
N ASN A 202 4.39 -11.19 13.48
CA ASN A 202 5.55 -11.83 14.11
C ASN A 202 5.98 -13.07 13.34
N LEU A 203 7.22 -13.51 13.59
CA LEU A 203 7.82 -14.64 12.90
C LEU A 203 7.15 -15.98 13.24
N GLU A 204 6.56 -16.12 14.44
CA GLU A 204 5.86 -17.35 14.83
C GLU A 204 4.61 -17.56 13.97
N ASP A 205 3.77 -16.53 13.83
CA ASP A 205 2.60 -16.58 12.96
C ASP A 205 2.99 -16.76 11.49
N ALA A 206 4.09 -16.12 11.05
CA ALA A 206 4.63 -16.33 9.70
C ALA A 206 4.97 -17.80 9.44
N ARG A 207 5.65 -18.46 10.37
CA ARG A 207 5.97 -19.90 10.28
C ARG A 207 4.73 -20.78 10.28
N ARG A 208 3.72 -20.45 11.06
CA ARG A 208 2.42 -21.15 11.08
C ARG A 208 1.71 -21.02 9.73
N VAL A 209 1.61 -19.81 9.20
CA VAL A 209 0.97 -19.51 7.91
C VAL A 209 1.70 -20.22 6.76
N ALA A 210 3.03 -20.21 6.72
CA ALA A 210 3.83 -20.80 5.65
C ALA A 210 3.64 -22.33 5.52
N LYS A 211 3.15 -23.00 6.56
CA LYS A 211 2.80 -24.44 6.49
C LYS A 211 1.60 -24.70 5.57
N TYR A 212 0.65 -23.77 5.53
CA TYR A 212 -0.62 -23.92 4.80
C TYR A 212 -0.62 -23.15 3.48
N VAL A 213 -0.09 -21.93 3.47
CA VAL A 213 -0.12 -21.03 2.31
C VAL A 213 1.19 -21.10 1.56
N LYS A 214 1.18 -21.69 0.36
CA LYS A 214 2.35 -21.82 -0.51
C LYS A 214 2.43 -20.68 -1.54
N GLY A 215 3.62 -20.42 -2.02
CA GLY A 215 3.90 -19.36 -2.98
C GLY A 215 3.97 -17.96 -2.33
N TRP A 216 3.82 -16.96 -3.14
CA TRP A 216 4.00 -15.55 -2.75
C TRP A 216 3.05 -15.13 -1.66
N LYS A 217 3.60 -14.43 -0.67
CA LYS A 217 2.87 -13.80 0.43
C LYS A 217 3.32 -12.36 0.59
N MET A 218 2.41 -11.53 1.06
CA MET A 218 2.68 -10.14 1.40
C MET A 218 2.78 -9.98 2.92
N TRP A 219 3.85 -9.32 3.37
CA TRP A 219 3.98 -8.81 4.72
C TRP A 219 3.32 -7.43 4.79
N PRO A 220 2.31 -7.25 5.62
CA PRO A 220 1.43 -6.07 5.52
C PRO A 220 2.08 -4.75 5.93
N ASP A 221 2.95 -4.77 6.93
CA ASP A 221 3.64 -3.57 7.40
C ASP A 221 4.84 -3.96 8.27
N VAL A 222 6.03 -3.51 7.89
CA VAL A 222 7.20 -3.57 8.75
C VAL A 222 7.17 -2.36 9.66
N THR A 223 7.19 -2.61 10.97
CA THR A 223 7.29 -1.58 11.99
C THR A 223 8.66 -1.61 12.63
N SER A 224 9.00 -0.60 13.40
CA SER A 224 10.21 -0.61 14.18
C SER A 224 9.94 -0.16 15.61
N LYS A 225 10.70 -0.75 16.53
CA LYS A 225 10.77 -0.30 17.91
C LYS A 225 12.21 0.12 18.21
N ASP A 226 12.37 1.33 18.69
CA ASP A 226 13.69 1.88 19.02
C ASP A 226 14.69 1.82 17.85
N GLY A 227 14.20 2.00 16.61
CA GLY A 227 15.01 1.96 15.39
C GLY A 227 15.40 0.55 14.91
N VAL A 228 14.90 -0.49 15.57
CA VAL A 228 15.11 -1.89 15.15
C VAL A 228 13.83 -2.41 14.51
N PRO A 229 13.87 -2.95 13.27
CA PRO A 229 12.74 -3.60 12.67
C PRO A 229 12.16 -4.70 13.57
N ASP A 230 10.85 -4.83 13.60
CA ASP A 230 10.12 -5.82 14.37
C ASP A 230 10.33 -7.26 13.86
N VAL A 231 10.81 -7.39 12.63
CA VAL A 231 11.10 -8.67 11.99
C VAL A 231 12.34 -8.57 11.10
N ASN A 232 13.12 -9.64 11.03
CA ASN A 232 14.19 -9.77 10.04
C ASN A 232 13.58 -10.13 8.67
N LEU A 233 13.93 -9.36 7.64
CA LEU A 233 13.37 -9.53 6.30
C LEU A 233 13.80 -10.84 5.62
N ASP A 234 15.04 -11.30 5.86
CA ASP A 234 15.52 -12.56 5.32
C ASP A 234 14.74 -13.74 5.89
N ASP A 235 14.46 -13.72 7.20
CA ASP A 235 13.68 -14.78 7.85
C ASP A 235 12.26 -14.89 7.27
N VAL A 236 11.61 -13.77 6.97
CA VAL A 236 10.26 -13.80 6.38
C VAL A 236 10.30 -14.12 4.88
N TYR A 237 11.38 -13.76 4.17
CA TYR A 237 11.59 -14.15 2.78
C TYR A 237 11.67 -15.67 2.62
N GLU A 238 12.45 -16.36 3.47
CA GLU A 238 12.53 -17.81 3.49
C GLU A 238 11.17 -18.50 3.68
N LEU A 239 10.24 -17.82 4.34
CA LEU A 239 8.87 -18.28 4.52
C LEU A 239 7.92 -17.90 3.36
N GLY A 240 8.46 -17.28 2.30
CA GLY A 240 7.74 -16.92 1.08
C GLY A 240 7.00 -15.57 1.16
N PHE A 241 7.40 -14.67 2.08
CA PHE A 241 6.93 -13.29 2.07
C PHE A 241 7.79 -12.48 1.09
N ASN A 242 7.38 -12.49 -0.17
CA ASN A 242 8.11 -11.89 -1.28
C ASN A 242 7.82 -10.40 -1.47
N PHE A 243 6.70 -9.90 -0.94
CA PHE A 243 6.34 -8.48 -0.98
C PHE A 243 6.15 -7.96 0.44
N VAL A 244 6.94 -6.96 0.80
CA VAL A 244 6.98 -6.38 2.15
C VAL A 244 6.72 -4.88 2.04
N THR A 245 5.77 -4.37 2.81
CA THR A 245 5.41 -2.94 2.78
C THR A 245 5.75 -2.22 4.07
N MET A 246 5.87 -0.90 4.01
CA MET A 246 6.05 -0.04 5.17
C MET A 246 5.29 1.29 5.00
N HIS A 247 4.68 1.73 6.07
CA HIS A 247 3.95 3.00 6.18
C HIS A 247 4.86 4.07 6.79
N ILE A 248 5.76 4.64 5.99
CA ILE A 248 6.72 5.66 6.47
C ILE A 248 6.50 7.04 5.85
N PHE A 249 6.15 7.13 4.57
CA PHE A 249 6.14 8.40 3.85
C PHE A 249 5.04 9.33 4.35
N GLU A 250 3.82 8.84 4.54
CA GLU A 250 2.73 9.63 5.09
C GLU A 250 3.03 10.07 6.52
N LYS A 251 3.62 9.20 7.34
CA LYS A 251 3.99 9.53 8.73
C LYS A 251 5.10 10.57 8.78
N ALA A 252 6.14 10.40 7.95
CA ALA A 252 7.25 11.35 7.85
C ALA A 252 6.79 12.70 7.31
N ALA A 253 5.94 12.73 6.28
CA ALA A 253 5.39 13.95 5.72
C ALA A 253 4.53 14.69 6.75
N MET A 254 3.62 14.01 7.42
CA MET A 254 2.78 14.59 8.47
C MET A 254 3.63 15.17 9.61
N TYR A 255 4.62 14.40 10.09
CA TYR A 255 5.52 14.87 11.15
C TYR A 255 6.28 16.13 10.71
N GLY A 256 6.85 16.13 9.49
CA GLY A 256 7.58 17.27 8.94
C GLY A 256 6.70 18.51 8.81
N MET A 257 5.50 18.37 8.21
CA MET A 257 4.56 19.46 8.07
C MET A 257 4.16 20.06 9.43
N MET A 258 3.84 19.23 10.42
CA MET A 258 3.47 19.70 11.74
C MET A 258 4.63 20.36 12.48
N LYS A 259 5.82 19.73 12.44
CA LYS A 259 7.03 20.26 13.11
C LYS A 259 7.39 21.64 12.55
N TYR A 260 7.62 21.72 11.25
CA TYR A 260 8.08 22.97 10.62
C TYR A 260 6.96 24.02 10.54
N GLY A 261 5.71 23.61 10.32
CA GLY A 261 4.56 24.51 10.32
C GLY A 261 4.37 25.18 11.67
N LEU A 262 4.40 24.42 12.76
CA LEU A 262 4.26 24.95 14.12
C LEU A 262 5.42 25.88 14.51
N GLU A 263 6.65 25.50 14.17
CA GLU A 263 7.84 26.31 14.46
C GLU A 263 7.82 27.63 13.72
N ASN A 264 7.54 27.62 12.42
CA ASN A 264 7.47 28.85 11.61
C ASN A 264 6.28 29.74 12.01
N PHE A 265 5.14 29.16 12.36
CA PHE A 265 4.01 29.93 12.89
C PHE A 265 4.37 30.62 14.20
N LYS A 266 5.00 29.92 15.14
CA LYS A 266 5.43 30.45 16.44
C LYS A 266 6.43 31.60 16.30
N ASN A 267 7.38 31.44 15.39
CA ASN A 267 8.47 32.38 15.16
C ASN A 267 8.10 33.47 14.13
N GLN A 268 6.92 33.44 13.54
CA GLN A 268 6.47 34.33 12.46
C GLN A 268 7.50 34.42 11.33
N ASN A 269 8.01 33.25 10.92
CA ASN A 269 9.11 33.13 9.98
C ASN A 269 8.81 32.02 8.96
N ALA A 270 9.60 31.95 7.89
CA ALA A 270 9.60 30.92 6.87
C ALA A 270 11.03 30.36 6.70
N VAL A 271 11.59 29.83 7.76
CA VAL A 271 12.98 29.34 7.80
C VAL A 271 13.03 27.88 7.41
N TYR A 272 13.82 27.60 6.38
CA TYR A 272 14.21 26.26 5.96
C TYR A 272 15.59 25.86 6.49
N SER A 273 16.19 26.67 7.36
CA SER A 273 17.54 26.51 7.88
C SER A 273 17.74 25.24 8.72
N GLU A 274 16.66 24.67 9.20
CA GLU A 274 16.65 23.42 9.96
C GLU A 274 16.81 22.15 9.09
N MET A 275 16.81 22.29 7.76
CA MET A 275 17.08 21.18 6.83
C MET A 275 18.58 21.01 6.58
N HIS A 276 19.40 21.17 7.61
CA HIS A 276 20.86 21.08 7.51
C HIS A 276 21.34 19.70 7.11
N ASP A 277 20.66 18.66 7.56
CA ASP A 277 20.89 17.26 7.20
C ASP A 277 20.63 16.97 5.70
N MET A 278 19.83 17.82 5.05
CA MET A 278 19.59 17.78 3.60
C MET A 278 20.50 18.73 2.80
N GLY A 279 21.55 19.26 3.41
CA GLY A 279 22.50 20.18 2.76
C GLY A 279 22.04 21.64 2.67
N GLY A 280 21.00 22.01 3.39
CA GLY A 280 20.42 23.36 3.40
C GLY A 280 19.49 23.64 2.23
N TYR A 281 18.93 24.88 2.20
CA TYR A 281 17.86 25.24 1.26
C TYR A 281 18.23 25.11 -0.22
N ALA A 282 19.43 25.49 -0.61
CA ALA A 282 19.85 25.44 -2.02
C ALA A 282 19.91 23.99 -2.54
N THR A 283 20.49 23.09 -1.75
CA THR A 283 20.56 21.66 -2.07
C THR A 283 19.18 21.02 -2.08
N PHE A 284 18.35 21.35 -1.10
CA PHE A 284 16.97 20.90 -1.05
C PHE A 284 16.16 21.36 -2.27
N LYS A 285 16.30 22.61 -2.70
CA LYS A 285 15.66 23.11 -3.91
C LYS A 285 16.12 22.37 -5.16
N GLN A 286 17.39 22.06 -5.27
CA GLN A 286 17.92 21.26 -6.38
C GLN A 286 17.37 19.84 -6.37
N GLN A 287 17.27 19.21 -5.21
CA GLN A 287 16.65 17.90 -5.06
C GLN A 287 15.17 17.93 -5.46
N MET A 288 14.44 18.98 -5.07
CA MET A 288 13.04 19.18 -5.50
C MET A 288 12.93 19.30 -7.03
N MET A 289 13.84 19.99 -7.68
CA MET A 289 13.86 20.11 -9.15
C MET A 289 14.13 18.75 -9.81
N THR A 290 15.07 17.98 -9.27
CA THR A 290 15.33 16.59 -9.71
C THR A 290 14.11 15.70 -9.52
N LEU A 291 13.44 15.81 -8.35
CA LEU A 291 12.25 15.04 -8.02
C LEU A 291 11.13 15.17 -9.06
N VAL A 292 10.97 16.35 -9.66
CA VAL A 292 9.91 16.66 -10.64
C VAL A 292 10.39 16.67 -12.10
N ASP A 293 11.59 16.14 -12.39
CA ASP A 293 12.19 16.12 -13.75
C ASP A 293 12.24 17.52 -14.40
N HIS A 294 12.57 18.56 -13.63
CA HIS A 294 12.48 19.94 -14.09
C HIS A 294 13.33 20.21 -15.35
N GLU A 295 14.56 19.69 -15.43
CA GLU A 295 15.45 19.84 -16.58
C GLU A 295 14.81 19.28 -17.84
N LYS A 296 14.27 18.05 -17.78
CA LYS A 296 13.58 17.42 -18.90
C LYS A 296 12.48 18.31 -19.50
N TRP A 297 11.71 18.97 -18.65
CA TRP A 297 10.61 19.83 -19.13
C TRP A 297 11.10 21.13 -19.74
N ILE A 298 12.19 21.70 -19.21
CA ILE A 298 12.82 22.90 -19.78
C ILE A 298 13.44 22.58 -21.14
N ASP A 299 14.18 21.48 -21.25
CA ASP A 299 14.80 21.05 -22.50
C ASP A 299 13.75 20.77 -23.58
N LEU A 300 12.68 20.05 -23.23
CA LEU A 300 11.58 19.76 -24.13
C LEU A 300 10.87 21.03 -24.63
N GLU A 301 10.67 22.02 -23.77
CA GLU A 301 10.12 23.34 -24.13
C GLU A 301 11.05 24.08 -25.09
N ALA A 302 12.37 24.01 -24.85
CA ALA A 302 13.38 24.63 -25.75
C ALA A 302 13.39 23.96 -27.11
N ASP A 303 13.33 22.62 -27.16
CA ASP A 303 13.28 21.86 -28.40
C ASP A 303 12.07 22.21 -29.26
N PHE A 304 10.90 22.37 -28.64
CA PHE A 304 9.67 22.76 -29.36
C PHE A 304 9.71 24.18 -29.94
N LYS A 305 10.53 25.08 -29.36
CA LYS A 305 10.69 26.45 -29.83
C LYS A 305 11.75 26.61 -30.92
N ASN A 306 12.59 25.59 -31.11
CA ASN A 306 13.66 25.59 -32.11
C ASN A 306 13.21 25.01 -33.48
N LEU A 307 12.11 25.48 -34.05
CA LEU A 307 11.59 25.12 -35.36
C LEU A 307 12.35 25.81 -36.48
#